data_a634bafa3389dcaff12b9f0f9f326318
#
_entry.id   a634bafa3389dcaff12b9f0f9f326318
#
_cell.length_a   1.000
_cell.length_b   1.000
_cell.length_c   1.000
_cell.angle_alpha   90.00
_cell.angle_beta   90.00
_cell.angle_gamma   90.00
#
_symmetry.space_group_name_H-M   'P 1'
#
loop_
_entity.id
_entity.type
_entity.pdbx_description
1 polymer ?
#
loop_
_entity_poly.entity_id
_entity_poly.type
_entity_poly.pdbx_seq_one_letter_code
_entity_poly.pdbx_strand_id
1 'polypeptide(L)'
;MDNPEPVSLSFDKAKFDESGSPSLSCALCKRDVLGTYYEINGQTACEECRFRVESSRAEGSPFGRAFRALLGGGVGGIVGAGIYYAVLAVTGYEIGLVAIVVGLLVGFGVRWGSGGVGGRGYQVLAAAITYVAIVSTYVPFFVEEARKQTEAAETAPVEPEVVLTAGTFFVALAAVILFVLAAPFLAGLQNVIGILIIGFALYEAWRVNAHTPLQIEGPFQIGARPKETTA
;
A
#
# COMPACT_ATOMS: atom_id res chain seq x y z
N MET A 1 0.46 -27.61 63.36
CA MET A 1 0.84 -26.56 62.40
C MET A 1 1.92 -27.16 61.50
N ASP A 2 1.47 -27.87 60.46
CA ASP A 2 2.35 -28.55 59.52
C ASP A 2 2.92 -27.53 58.53
N ASN A 3 4.23 -27.40 58.53
CA ASN A 3 4.97 -26.55 57.60
C ASN A 3 5.13 -27.32 56.29
N PRO A 4 4.62 -26.82 55.15
CA PRO A 4 4.78 -27.56 53.89
C PRO A 4 6.27 -27.52 53.49
N GLU A 5 6.82 -28.71 53.24
CA GLU A 5 8.17 -28.89 52.73
C GLU A 5 8.33 -28.17 51.36
N PRO A 6 9.47 -27.53 51.13
CA PRO A 6 9.73 -26.88 49.86
C PRO A 6 9.83 -27.94 48.75
N VAL A 7 8.93 -27.85 47.76
CA VAL A 7 8.99 -28.67 46.56
C VAL A 7 10.28 -28.28 45.79
N SER A 8 11.28 -29.16 45.84
CA SER A 8 12.46 -29.04 45.01
C SER A 8 12.09 -29.34 43.57
N LEU A 9 11.97 -28.31 42.74
CA LEU A 9 11.87 -28.45 41.28
C LEU A 9 13.21 -29.01 40.79
N SER A 10 13.32 -30.32 40.60
CA SER A 10 14.45 -30.90 39.86
C SER A 10 14.18 -30.69 38.38
N PHE A 11 14.90 -29.78 37.76
CA PHE A 11 14.98 -29.73 36.32
C PHE A 11 15.79 -30.93 35.86
N ASP A 12 15.10 -32.02 35.51
CA ASP A 12 15.74 -33.12 34.83
C ASP A 12 16.43 -32.57 33.57
N LYS A 13 17.72 -32.86 33.45
CA LYS A 13 18.46 -32.54 32.24
C LYS A 13 17.70 -33.12 31.05
N ALA A 14 17.27 -32.23 30.14
CA ALA A 14 16.68 -32.66 28.88
C ALA A 14 17.62 -33.68 28.25
N LYS A 15 17.22 -34.95 28.21
CA LYS A 15 17.94 -35.97 27.46
C LYS A 15 17.74 -35.64 25.97
N PHE A 16 18.69 -34.99 25.38
CA PHE A 16 18.79 -34.91 23.93
C PHE A 16 19.19 -36.29 23.44
N ASP A 17 18.27 -36.98 22.77
CA ASP A 17 18.65 -38.19 22.02
C ASP A 17 19.68 -37.77 20.98
N GLU A 18 20.88 -38.30 21.09
CA GLU A 18 22.00 -38.00 20.20
C GLU A 18 21.76 -38.41 18.73
N SER A 19 20.63 -39.03 18.42
CA SER A 19 20.23 -39.43 17.08
C SER A 19 19.39 -38.38 16.31
N GLY A 20 18.99 -37.29 16.94
CA GLY A 20 18.22 -36.22 16.32
C GLY A 20 19.05 -34.94 16.19
N SER A 21 19.87 -34.80 15.18
CA SER A 21 20.29 -33.45 14.75
C SER A 21 19.02 -32.61 14.55
N PRO A 22 18.91 -31.43 15.20
CA PRO A 22 17.73 -30.59 14.99
C PRO A 22 17.63 -30.26 13.50
N SER A 23 16.72 -30.93 12.80
CA SER A 23 16.46 -30.65 11.40
C SER A 23 15.73 -29.32 11.32
N LEU A 24 16.44 -28.27 10.97
CA LEU A 24 15.85 -26.97 10.65
C LEU A 24 15.23 -27.07 9.25
N SER A 25 13.94 -26.83 9.12
CA SER A 25 13.28 -26.80 7.83
C SER A 25 13.26 -25.38 7.26
N CYS A 26 13.52 -25.26 5.97
CA CYS A 26 13.40 -23.99 5.26
C CYS A 26 11.94 -23.51 5.23
N ALA A 27 11.66 -22.28 5.69
CA ALA A 27 10.32 -21.73 5.72
C ALA A 27 9.69 -21.60 4.31
N LEU A 28 10.52 -21.42 3.27
CA LEU A 28 10.08 -21.19 1.90
C LEU A 28 9.83 -22.47 1.11
N CYS A 29 10.78 -23.42 1.10
CA CYS A 29 10.66 -24.66 0.31
C CYS A 29 10.32 -25.90 1.14
N LYS A 30 10.22 -25.76 2.47
CA LYS A 30 9.92 -26.85 3.42
C LYS A 30 10.90 -28.01 3.42
N ARG A 31 12.04 -27.90 2.72
CA ARG A 31 13.13 -28.90 2.74
C ARG A 31 13.94 -28.74 4.02
N ASP A 32 14.47 -29.86 4.52
CA ASP A 32 15.41 -29.84 5.63
C ASP A 32 16.71 -29.15 5.23
N VAL A 33 17.19 -28.28 6.11
CA VAL A 33 18.43 -27.55 5.89
C VAL A 33 19.56 -28.33 6.55
N LEU A 34 20.51 -28.75 5.73
CA LEU A 34 21.69 -29.48 6.17
C LEU A 34 22.90 -28.54 6.13
N GLY A 35 23.43 -28.21 7.29
CA GLY A 35 24.69 -27.45 7.43
C GLY A 35 24.50 -25.95 7.58
N THR A 36 24.45 -25.19 6.48
CA THR A 36 24.37 -23.72 6.51
C THR A 36 22.96 -23.21 6.25
N TYR A 37 22.51 -22.25 7.06
CA TYR A 37 21.24 -21.57 6.87
C TYR A 37 21.39 -20.06 6.99
N TYR A 38 20.37 -19.37 6.52
CA TYR A 38 20.23 -17.92 6.59
C TYR A 38 18.90 -17.59 7.23
N GLU A 39 18.83 -16.45 7.87
CA GLU A 39 17.58 -15.90 8.36
C GLU A 39 17.14 -14.76 7.47
N ILE A 40 15.96 -14.88 6.86
CA ILE A 40 15.34 -13.84 6.04
C ILE A 40 14.16 -13.30 6.82
N ASN A 41 14.27 -12.06 7.31
CA ASN A 41 13.26 -11.43 8.17
C ASN A 41 12.88 -12.33 9.38
N GLY A 42 13.86 -12.96 10.02
CA GLY A 42 13.67 -13.86 11.15
C GLY A 42 13.12 -15.26 10.79
N GLN A 43 13.05 -15.61 9.51
CA GLN A 43 12.65 -16.95 9.05
C GLN A 43 13.82 -17.72 8.47
N THR A 44 13.96 -18.98 8.87
CA THR A 44 15.03 -19.85 8.36
C THR A 44 14.88 -20.13 6.87
N ALA A 45 15.93 -19.89 6.11
CA ALA A 45 15.99 -20.13 4.67
C ALA A 45 17.27 -20.90 4.29
N CYS A 46 17.14 -21.83 3.35
CA CYS A 46 18.31 -22.47 2.74
C CYS A 46 19.00 -21.51 1.75
N GLU A 47 20.23 -21.79 1.41
CA GLU A 47 21.03 -20.96 0.49
C GLU A 47 20.35 -20.76 -0.87
N GLU A 48 19.74 -21.80 -1.42
CA GLU A 48 19.03 -21.73 -2.70
C GLU A 48 17.83 -20.76 -2.64
N CYS A 49 17.07 -20.82 -1.55
CA CYS A 49 15.93 -19.92 -1.36
C CYS A 49 16.36 -18.48 -1.09
N ARG A 50 17.46 -18.28 -0.35
CA ARG A 50 18.07 -16.96 -0.17
C ARG A 50 18.43 -16.36 -1.53
N PHE A 51 19.16 -17.09 -2.36
CA PHE A 51 19.59 -16.62 -3.69
C PHE A 51 18.37 -16.31 -4.58
N ARG A 52 17.33 -17.14 -4.52
CA ARG A 52 16.08 -16.92 -5.27
C ARG A 52 15.36 -15.64 -4.82
N VAL A 53 15.32 -15.35 -3.53
CA VAL A 53 14.70 -14.13 -3.01
C VAL A 53 15.51 -12.89 -3.39
N GLU A 54 16.85 -12.97 -3.31
CA GLU A 54 17.72 -11.87 -3.74
C GLU A 54 17.59 -11.59 -5.25
N SER A 55 17.64 -12.63 -6.08
CA SER A 55 17.54 -12.50 -7.54
C SER A 55 16.17 -11.97 -7.97
N SER A 56 15.08 -12.46 -7.36
CA SER A 56 13.73 -11.99 -7.69
C SER A 56 13.51 -10.49 -7.40
N ARG A 57 14.23 -9.95 -6.41
CA ARG A 57 14.21 -8.48 -6.15
C ARG A 57 15.11 -7.70 -7.09
N ALA A 58 16.20 -8.30 -7.56
CA ALA A 58 17.12 -7.69 -8.52
C ALA A 58 16.58 -7.70 -9.95
N GLU A 59 15.73 -8.69 -10.30
CA GLU A 59 15.14 -8.82 -11.61
C GLU A 59 14.14 -7.73 -11.94
N GLY A 60 14.32 -7.11 -13.09
CA GLY A 60 13.43 -6.12 -13.68
C GLY A 60 13.95 -4.69 -13.62
N SER A 61 13.80 -4.01 -14.75
CA SER A 61 14.06 -2.58 -14.88
C SER A 61 13.25 -1.80 -13.85
N PRO A 62 13.83 -0.80 -13.17
CA PRO A 62 13.10 0.07 -12.25
C PRO A 62 11.91 0.74 -12.92
N PHE A 63 12.05 1.08 -14.20
CA PHE A 63 10.97 1.66 -15.01
C PHE A 63 9.82 0.67 -15.23
N GLY A 64 10.12 -0.60 -15.58
CA GLY A 64 9.10 -1.63 -15.76
C GLY A 64 8.33 -1.94 -14.48
N ARG A 65 9.00 -1.91 -13.32
CA ARG A 65 8.33 -2.05 -12.02
C ARG A 65 7.44 -0.85 -11.69
N ALA A 66 7.92 0.36 -11.95
CA ALA A 66 7.12 1.58 -11.76
C ALA A 66 5.88 1.59 -12.65
N PHE A 67 6.01 1.17 -13.91
CA PHE A 67 4.88 1.08 -14.84
C PHE A 67 3.85 0.04 -14.39
N ARG A 68 4.29 -1.15 -13.96
CA ARG A 68 3.37 -2.17 -13.41
C ARG A 68 2.70 -1.69 -12.11
N ALA A 69 3.43 -0.95 -11.26
CA ALA A 69 2.86 -0.36 -10.06
C ALA A 69 1.80 0.70 -10.39
N LEU A 70 2.03 1.52 -11.41
CA LEU A 70 1.07 2.49 -11.92
C LEU A 70 -0.20 1.79 -12.44
N LEU A 71 -0.04 0.72 -13.23
CA LEU A 71 -1.19 -0.05 -13.74
C LEU A 71 -1.96 -0.73 -12.60
N GLY A 72 -1.26 -1.39 -11.67
CA GLY A 72 -1.89 -2.04 -10.52
C GLY A 72 -2.63 -1.06 -9.62
N GLY A 73 -2.01 0.08 -9.33
CA GLY A 73 -2.65 1.18 -8.58
C GLY A 73 -3.83 1.78 -9.33
N GLY A 74 -3.69 1.98 -10.66
CA GLY A 74 -4.77 2.47 -11.52
C GLY A 74 -6.00 1.55 -11.52
N VAL A 75 -5.80 0.24 -11.66
CA VAL A 75 -6.88 -0.75 -11.54
C VAL A 75 -7.52 -0.68 -10.15
N GLY A 76 -6.72 -0.64 -9.09
CA GLY A 76 -7.21 -0.47 -7.71
C GLY A 76 -8.02 0.81 -7.54
N GLY A 77 -7.57 1.90 -8.15
CA GLY A 77 -8.27 3.19 -8.15
C GLY A 77 -9.61 3.16 -8.88
N ILE A 78 -9.66 2.55 -10.07
CA ILE A 78 -10.90 2.41 -10.86
C ILE A 78 -11.92 1.55 -10.09
N VAL A 79 -11.50 0.41 -9.57
CA VAL A 79 -12.37 -0.47 -8.77
C VAL A 79 -12.84 0.25 -7.52
N GLY A 80 -11.94 0.94 -6.81
CA GLY A 80 -12.26 1.70 -5.60
C GLY A 80 -13.22 2.84 -5.87
N ALA A 81 -12.99 3.63 -6.92
CA ALA A 81 -13.88 4.71 -7.33
C ALA A 81 -15.27 4.17 -7.75
N GLY A 82 -15.31 3.03 -8.44
CA GLY A 82 -16.57 2.36 -8.80
C GLY A 82 -17.37 1.92 -7.58
N ILE A 83 -16.71 1.33 -6.58
CA ILE A 83 -17.33 0.96 -5.29
C ILE A 83 -17.86 2.21 -4.59
N TYR A 84 -17.04 3.26 -4.51
CA TYR A 84 -17.44 4.52 -3.86
C TYR A 84 -18.69 5.10 -4.53
N TYR A 85 -18.67 5.20 -5.87
CA TYR A 85 -19.80 5.70 -6.65
C TYR A 85 -21.06 4.84 -6.45
N ALA A 86 -20.92 3.51 -6.46
CA ALA A 86 -22.05 2.60 -6.25
C ALA A 86 -22.67 2.79 -4.86
N VAL A 87 -21.86 2.92 -3.81
CA VAL A 87 -22.36 3.19 -2.44
C VAL A 87 -23.08 4.52 -2.40
N LEU A 88 -22.52 5.57 -2.99
CA LEU A 88 -23.12 6.89 -3.04
C LEU A 88 -24.44 6.87 -3.81
N ALA A 89 -24.51 6.21 -4.95
CA ALA A 89 -25.71 6.10 -5.78
C ALA A 89 -26.85 5.34 -5.09
N VAL A 90 -26.53 4.29 -4.32
CA VAL A 90 -27.54 3.46 -3.62
C VAL A 90 -27.99 4.09 -2.31
N THR A 91 -27.07 4.67 -1.54
CA THR A 91 -27.37 5.17 -0.19
C THR A 91 -27.73 6.66 -0.16
N GLY A 92 -27.30 7.42 -1.16
CA GLY A 92 -27.38 8.88 -1.18
C GLY A 92 -26.49 9.58 -0.15
N TYR A 93 -25.67 8.82 0.60
CA TYR A 93 -24.79 9.35 1.65
C TYR A 93 -23.32 9.20 1.28
N GLU A 94 -22.55 10.24 1.56
CA GLU A 94 -21.09 10.18 1.48
C GLU A 94 -20.53 9.43 2.69
N ILE A 95 -20.27 8.14 2.52
CA ILE A 95 -19.71 7.31 3.57
C ILE A 95 -18.18 7.36 3.46
N GLY A 96 -17.56 8.21 4.27
CA GLY A 96 -16.11 8.40 4.25
C GLY A 96 -15.28 7.12 4.48
N LEU A 97 -15.84 6.10 5.17
CA LEU A 97 -15.20 4.81 5.34
C LEU A 97 -14.84 4.14 4.00
N VAL A 98 -15.63 4.38 2.95
CA VAL A 98 -15.37 3.84 1.61
C VAL A 98 -14.09 4.42 1.01
N ALA A 99 -13.76 5.68 1.30
CA ALA A 99 -12.52 6.29 0.85
C ALA A 99 -11.28 5.57 1.41
N ILE A 100 -11.36 5.04 2.62
CA ILE A 100 -10.28 4.23 3.21
C ILE A 100 -10.10 2.92 2.42
N VAL A 101 -11.20 2.28 2.03
CA VAL A 101 -11.17 1.07 1.18
C VAL A 101 -10.52 1.37 -0.16
N VAL A 102 -10.83 2.53 -0.78
CA VAL A 102 -10.17 3.00 -2.01
C VAL A 102 -8.66 3.11 -1.80
N GLY A 103 -8.22 3.74 -0.70
CA GLY A 103 -6.79 3.87 -0.36
C GLY A 103 -6.08 2.53 -0.21
N LEU A 104 -6.73 1.56 0.43
CA LEU A 104 -6.20 0.20 0.57
C LEU A 104 -6.11 -0.52 -0.77
N LEU A 105 -7.15 -0.47 -1.61
CA LEU A 105 -7.16 -1.10 -2.94
C LEU A 105 -6.04 -0.56 -3.84
N VAL A 106 -5.88 0.76 -3.87
CA VAL A 106 -4.79 1.42 -4.59
C VAL A 106 -3.44 1.01 -4.01
N GLY A 107 -3.31 1.08 -2.67
CA GLY A 107 -2.07 0.73 -1.98
C GLY A 107 -1.63 -0.70 -2.28
N PHE A 108 -2.52 -1.67 -2.20
CA PHE A 108 -2.24 -3.06 -2.56
C PHE A 108 -1.94 -3.24 -4.05
N GLY A 109 -2.66 -2.54 -4.93
CA GLY A 109 -2.41 -2.57 -6.37
C GLY A 109 -1.00 -2.08 -6.73
N VAL A 110 -0.57 -0.95 -6.17
CA VAL A 110 0.80 -0.42 -6.33
C VAL A 110 1.83 -1.39 -5.77
N ARG A 111 1.59 -1.92 -4.56
CA ARG A 111 2.51 -2.86 -3.92
C ARG A 111 2.67 -4.15 -4.72
N TRP A 112 1.58 -4.69 -5.22
CA TRP A 112 1.61 -5.89 -6.07
C TRP A 112 2.33 -5.61 -7.39
N GLY A 113 2.02 -4.51 -8.06
CA GLY A 113 2.67 -4.10 -9.32
C GLY A 113 4.18 -3.84 -9.16
N SER A 114 4.61 -3.28 -8.02
CA SER A 114 6.03 -3.06 -7.70
C SER A 114 6.80 -4.34 -7.35
N GLY A 115 6.13 -5.50 -7.26
CA GLY A 115 6.74 -6.74 -6.77
C GLY A 115 7.06 -6.73 -5.27
N GLY A 116 6.32 -5.97 -4.47
CA GLY A 116 6.50 -5.88 -3.01
C GLY A 116 7.69 -5.05 -2.54
N VAL A 117 8.40 -4.39 -3.46
CA VAL A 117 9.63 -3.64 -3.13
C VAL A 117 9.34 -2.46 -2.21
N GLY A 118 8.24 -1.73 -2.44
CA GLY A 118 7.91 -0.53 -1.69
C GLY A 118 8.95 0.60 -1.84
N GLY A 119 8.80 1.65 -1.04
CA GLY A 119 9.72 2.79 -1.00
C GLY A 119 9.06 4.12 -1.30
N ARG A 120 9.78 5.23 -1.06
CA ARG A 120 9.21 6.59 -1.13
C ARG A 120 8.53 6.91 -2.47
N GLY A 121 9.10 6.45 -3.60
CA GLY A 121 8.50 6.68 -4.92
C GLY A 121 7.13 5.98 -5.05
N TYR A 122 7.01 4.74 -4.59
CA TYR A 122 5.75 3.99 -4.61
C TYR A 122 4.74 4.52 -3.58
N GLN A 123 5.20 5.05 -2.46
CA GLN A 123 4.36 5.72 -1.48
C GLN A 123 3.70 6.98 -2.07
N VAL A 124 4.49 7.83 -2.72
CA VAL A 124 3.98 9.03 -3.41
C VAL A 124 3.03 8.64 -4.53
N LEU A 125 3.40 7.64 -5.34
CA LEU A 125 2.55 7.14 -6.43
C LEU A 125 1.20 6.63 -5.90
N ALA A 126 1.21 5.82 -4.84
CA ALA A 126 -0.01 5.29 -4.24
C ALA A 126 -0.89 6.42 -3.69
N ALA A 127 -0.32 7.37 -2.96
CA ALA A 127 -1.05 8.53 -2.44
C ALA A 127 -1.65 9.37 -3.57
N ALA A 128 -0.88 9.66 -4.64
CA ALA A 128 -1.36 10.42 -5.78
C ALA A 128 -2.52 9.73 -6.50
N ILE A 129 -2.41 8.42 -6.78
CA ILE A 129 -3.49 7.66 -7.42
C ILE A 129 -4.72 7.60 -6.51
N THR A 130 -4.55 7.39 -5.20
CA THR A 130 -5.66 7.38 -4.23
C THR A 130 -6.38 8.71 -4.23
N TYR A 131 -5.64 9.81 -4.19
CA TYR A 131 -6.22 11.15 -4.23
C TYR A 131 -7.04 11.38 -5.50
N VAL A 132 -6.45 11.08 -6.67
CA VAL A 132 -7.14 11.20 -7.96
C VAL A 132 -8.38 10.30 -8.02
N ALA A 133 -8.30 9.06 -7.52
CA ALA A 133 -9.43 8.14 -7.48
C ALA A 133 -10.59 8.69 -6.64
N ILE A 134 -10.31 9.24 -5.45
CA ILE A 134 -11.33 9.83 -4.58
C ILE A 134 -11.94 11.07 -5.25
N VAL A 135 -11.11 11.97 -5.76
CA VAL A 135 -11.59 13.22 -6.39
C VAL A 135 -12.39 12.94 -7.66
N SER A 136 -12.03 11.90 -8.44
CA SER A 136 -12.77 11.52 -9.64
C SER A 136 -14.22 11.11 -9.38
N THR A 137 -14.55 10.67 -8.16
CA THR A 137 -15.94 10.32 -7.80
C THR A 137 -16.87 11.54 -7.73
N TYR A 138 -16.31 12.73 -7.59
CA TYR A 138 -17.08 13.99 -7.59
C TYR A 138 -17.29 14.56 -9.00
N VAL A 139 -16.58 14.06 -10.01
CA VAL A 139 -16.69 14.57 -11.40
C VAL A 139 -18.12 14.54 -11.94
N PRO A 140 -18.92 13.45 -11.75
CA PRO A 140 -20.30 13.43 -12.23
C PRO A 140 -21.15 14.56 -11.65
N PHE A 141 -20.95 14.91 -10.38
CA PHE A 141 -21.69 16.01 -9.73
C PHE A 141 -21.31 17.37 -10.29
N PHE A 142 -20.03 17.60 -10.55
CA PHE A 142 -19.59 18.84 -11.19
C PHE A 142 -20.08 18.96 -12.63
N VAL A 143 -20.12 17.87 -13.38
CA VAL A 143 -20.66 17.85 -14.74
C VAL A 143 -22.15 18.16 -14.75
N GLU A 144 -22.91 17.57 -13.83
CA GLU A 144 -24.35 17.81 -13.72
C GLU A 144 -24.64 19.27 -13.34
N GLU A 145 -23.89 19.82 -12.39
CA GLU A 145 -24.02 21.22 -11.99
C GLU A 145 -23.65 22.18 -13.12
N ALA A 146 -22.56 21.90 -13.85
CA ALA A 146 -22.17 22.67 -15.02
C ALA A 146 -23.23 22.63 -16.13
N ARG A 147 -23.86 21.46 -16.37
CA ARG A 147 -24.96 21.35 -17.33
C ARG A 147 -26.16 22.24 -16.95
N LYS A 148 -26.59 22.22 -15.67
CA LYS A 148 -27.67 23.05 -15.17
C LYS A 148 -27.39 24.54 -15.36
N GLN A 149 -26.11 24.94 -15.12
CA GLN A 149 -25.70 26.35 -15.35
C GLN A 149 -25.69 26.70 -16.84
N THR A 150 -25.30 25.77 -17.72
CA THR A 150 -25.32 26.00 -19.18
C THR A 150 -26.76 26.11 -19.69
N GLU A 151 -27.69 25.26 -19.21
CA GLU A 151 -29.12 25.33 -19.56
C GLU A 151 -29.77 26.63 -19.04
N ALA A 152 -29.33 27.13 -17.87
CA ALA A 152 -29.75 28.41 -17.34
C ALA A 152 -29.16 29.60 -18.11
N ALA A 153 -27.95 29.46 -18.67
CA ALA A 153 -27.28 30.49 -19.43
C ALA A 153 -27.81 30.62 -20.87
N GLU A 154 -28.39 29.57 -21.47
CA GLU A 154 -29.02 29.63 -22.78
C GLU A 154 -30.24 30.59 -22.80
N THR A 155 -30.77 30.94 -21.65
CA THR A 155 -31.83 31.94 -21.49
C THR A 155 -31.31 33.37 -21.26
N ALA A 156 -29.99 33.57 -21.19
CA ALA A 156 -29.37 34.89 -21.00
C ALA A 156 -28.78 35.43 -22.34
N PRO A 157 -28.75 36.76 -22.54
CA PRO A 157 -28.18 37.36 -23.79
C PRO A 157 -26.72 36.99 -23.95
N VAL A 158 -26.36 36.50 -25.13
CA VAL A 158 -25.04 36.02 -25.54
C VAL A 158 -23.99 37.12 -25.37
N GLU A 159 -23.01 36.87 -24.48
CA GLU A 159 -21.74 37.58 -24.42
C GLU A 159 -20.61 36.66 -24.99
N PRO A 160 -19.44 37.23 -25.38
CA PRO A 160 -18.79 36.97 -26.64
C PRO A 160 -18.21 35.54 -26.77
N GLU A 161 -18.26 35.08 -28.01
CA GLU A 161 -17.62 33.91 -28.59
C GLU A 161 -16.18 33.71 -28.08
N VAL A 162 -16.02 32.83 -27.07
CA VAL A 162 -14.71 32.35 -26.63
C VAL A 162 -14.16 31.50 -27.76
N VAL A 163 -13.31 32.08 -28.61
CA VAL A 163 -12.59 31.36 -29.64
C VAL A 163 -11.72 30.31 -28.96
N LEU A 164 -12.18 29.06 -29.01
CA LEU A 164 -11.44 27.90 -28.51
C LEU A 164 -10.21 27.65 -29.38
N THR A 165 -9.15 28.39 -29.11
CA THR A 165 -7.83 28.03 -29.63
C THR A 165 -7.32 26.82 -28.87
N ALA A 166 -6.55 25.94 -29.51
CA ALA A 166 -5.98 24.75 -28.83
C ALA A 166 -5.29 25.12 -27.49
N GLY A 167 -4.63 26.29 -27.45
CA GLY A 167 -4.00 26.80 -26.23
C GLY A 167 -5.00 27.12 -25.11
N THR A 168 -6.12 27.77 -25.44
CA THR A 168 -7.17 28.08 -24.45
C THR A 168 -7.86 26.82 -23.95
N PHE A 169 -8.02 25.81 -24.80
CA PHE A 169 -8.57 24.50 -24.39
C PHE A 169 -7.66 23.81 -23.34
N PHE A 170 -6.34 23.77 -23.56
CA PHE A 170 -5.42 23.16 -22.59
C PHE A 170 -5.36 23.95 -21.28
N VAL A 171 -5.40 25.28 -21.34
CA VAL A 171 -5.45 26.13 -20.13
C VAL A 171 -6.75 25.90 -19.36
N ALA A 172 -7.90 25.88 -20.03
CA ALA A 172 -9.17 25.61 -19.41
C ALA A 172 -9.22 24.21 -18.79
N LEU A 173 -8.74 23.19 -19.51
CA LEU A 173 -8.63 21.82 -18.99
C LEU A 173 -7.74 21.75 -17.75
N ALA A 174 -6.57 22.40 -17.79
CA ALA A 174 -5.66 22.46 -16.64
C ALA A 174 -6.30 23.18 -15.45
N ALA A 175 -7.02 24.27 -15.68
CA ALA A 175 -7.74 25.02 -14.65
C ALA A 175 -8.84 24.16 -14.01
N VAL A 176 -9.62 23.42 -14.79
CA VAL A 176 -10.64 22.50 -14.30
C VAL A 176 -10.01 21.39 -13.48
N ILE A 177 -8.94 20.75 -13.96
CA ILE A 177 -8.23 19.72 -13.22
C ILE A 177 -7.72 20.29 -11.89
N LEU A 178 -7.08 21.45 -11.90
CA LEU A 178 -6.53 22.09 -10.70
C LEU A 178 -7.68 22.45 -9.72
N PHE A 179 -8.79 22.96 -10.21
CA PHE A 179 -9.96 23.29 -9.41
C PHE A 179 -10.56 22.03 -8.76
N VAL A 180 -10.74 20.94 -9.52
CA VAL A 180 -11.25 19.67 -9.03
C VAL A 180 -10.31 19.07 -7.97
N LEU A 181 -8.99 19.17 -8.20
CA LEU A 181 -7.98 18.74 -7.22
C LEU A 181 -7.97 19.60 -5.95
N ALA A 182 -8.28 20.88 -6.05
CA ALA A 182 -8.35 21.79 -4.91
C ALA A 182 -9.70 21.76 -4.18
N ALA A 183 -10.76 21.25 -4.82
CA ALA A 183 -12.13 21.32 -4.32
C ALA A 183 -12.32 20.86 -2.86
N PRO A 184 -11.72 19.74 -2.38
CA PRO A 184 -11.86 19.32 -0.99
C PRO A 184 -11.32 20.36 0.01
N PHE A 185 -10.31 21.14 -0.38
CA PHE A 185 -9.70 22.18 0.45
C PHE A 185 -10.48 23.50 0.37
N LEU A 186 -11.10 23.78 -0.77
CA LEU A 186 -11.90 24.98 -0.98
C LEU A 186 -13.25 24.92 -0.24
N ALA A 187 -13.76 23.72 0.03
CA ALA A 187 -14.97 23.52 0.84
C ALA A 187 -14.85 24.01 2.30
N GLY A 188 -13.65 24.42 2.72
CA GLY A 188 -13.37 25.11 3.96
C GLY A 188 -13.48 24.23 5.21
N LEU A 189 -13.39 24.89 6.39
CA LEU A 189 -13.38 24.25 7.71
C LEU A 189 -14.67 23.46 8.04
N GLN A 190 -15.74 23.66 7.30
CA GLN A 190 -16.98 22.89 7.46
C GLN A 190 -16.82 21.42 7.04
N ASN A 191 -15.78 21.10 6.26
CA ASN A 191 -15.49 19.76 5.79
C ASN A 191 -14.25 19.13 6.45
N VAL A 192 -13.92 19.52 7.68
CA VAL A 192 -12.75 18.98 8.42
C VAL A 192 -12.77 17.45 8.49
N ILE A 193 -13.94 16.87 8.73
CA ILE A 193 -14.10 15.41 8.81
C ILE A 193 -13.77 14.77 7.47
N GLY A 194 -14.24 15.33 6.34
CA GLY A 194 -13.92 14.85 5.01
C GLY A 194 -12.41 14.91 4.71
N ILE A 195 -11.75 16.01 5.07
CA ILE A 195 -10.29 16.16 4.92
C ILE A 195 -9.52 15.13 5.75
N LEU A 196 -9.95 14.88 6.99
CA LEU A 196 -9.33 13.87 7.85
C LEU A 196 -9.49 12.46 7.27
N ILE A 197 -10.66 12.14 6.72
CA ILE A 197 -10.92 10.83 6.09
C ILE A 197 -10.05 10.65 4.84
N ILE A 198 -9.96 11.66 3.97
CA ILE A 198 -9.07 11.64 2.81
C ILE A 198 -7.62 11.47 3.27
N GLY A 199 -7.20 12.24 4.28
CA GLY A 199 -5.86 12.13 4.86
C GLY A 199 -5.56 10.72 5.38
N PHE A 200 -6.53 10.08 6.01
CA PHE A 200 -6.38 8.70 6.49
C PHE A 200 -6.31 7.69 5.33
N ALA A 201 -7.12 7.85 4.29
CA ALA A 201 -7.06 7.02 3.09
C ALA A 201 -5.68 7.13 2.39
N LEU A 202 -5.14 8.34 2.27
CA LEU A 202 -3.79 8.58 1.74
C LEU A 202 -2.71 7.97 2.64
N TYR A 203 -2.87 8.07 3.96
CA TYR A 203 -1.96 7.48 4.93
C TYR A 203 -1.92 5.95 4.82
N GLU A 204 -3.07 5.28 4.68
CA GLU A 204 -3.10 3.83 4.50
C GLU A 204 -2.45 3.41 3.18
N ALA A 205 -2.73 4.10 2.07
CA ALA A 205 -2.06 3.85 0.79
C ALA A 205 -0.53 4.03 0.91
N TRP A 206 -0.10 5.06 1.63
CA TRP A 206 1.31 5.34 1.92
C TRP A 206 1.95 4.23 2.75
N ARG A 207 1.32 3.84 3.85
CA ARG A 207 1.81 2.84 4.80
C ARG A 207 1.97 1.47 4.14
N VAL A 208 1.01 1.03 3.33
CA VAL A 208 1.07 -0.24 2.59
C VAL A 208 2.29 -0.29 1.68
N ASN A 209 2.73 0.84 1.13
CA ASN A 209 3.87 0.95 0.23
C ASN A 209 5.18 1.34 0.92
N ALA A 210 5.23 1.30 2.26
CA ALA A 210 6.47 1.53 3.00
C ALA A 210 7.55 0.51 2.58
N HIS A 211 8.79 0.99 2.55
CA HIS A 211 9.95 0.14 2.26
C HIS A 211 10.08 -0.93 3.34
N THR A 212 10.03 -2.19 2.93
CA THR A 212 10.34 -3.31 3.83
C THR A 212 11.77 -3.75 3.51
N PRO A 213 12.75 -3.38 4.35
CA PRO A 213 14.12 -3.84 4.15
C PRO A 213 14.15 -5.37 4.24
N LEU A 214 14.86 -5.99 3.32
CA LEU A 214 15.12 -7.41 3.40
C LEU A 214 16.30 -7.59 4.36
N GLN A 215 16.00 -8.05 5.56
CA GLN A 215 17.03 -8.41 6.52
C GLN A 215 17.45 -9.85 6.25
N ILE A 216 18.70 -10.03 5.79
CA ILE A 216 19.32 -11.35 5.59
C ILE A 216 20.47 -11.43 6.56
N GLU A 217 20.36 -12.34 7.50
CA GLU A 217 21.39 -12.62 8.49
C GLU A 217 21.99 -14.00 8.22
N GLY A 218 23.27 -14.15 8.52
CA GLY A 218 24.00 -15.38 8.31
C GLY A 218 25.24 -15.21 7.41
N PRO A 219 25.93 -16.26 7.05
CA PRO A 219 25.57 -17.68 7.21
C PRO A 219 25.66 -18.21 8.65
N PHE A 220 24.65 -18.95 9.07
CA PHE A 220 24.69 -19.69 10.33
C PHE A 220 24.94 -21.18 10.07
N GLN A 221 25.65 -21.86 10.97
CA GLN A 221 25.89 -23.29 10.88
C GLN A 221 25.06 -24.03 11.94
N ILE A 222 24.42 -25.11 11.53
CA ILE A 222 23.68 -25.99 12.44
C ILE A 222 24.69 -26.66 13.36
N GLY A 223 24.53 -26.52 14.68
CA GLY A 223 25.42 -27.11 15.68
C GLY A 223 26.66 -26.28 16.07
N ALA A 224 26.90 -25.13 15.43
CA ALA A 224 27.91 -24.19 15.89
C ALA A 224 27.43 -23.47 17.16
N ARG A 225 28.19 -23.59 18.25
CA ARG A 225 27.94 -22.77 19.45
C ARG A 225 28.10 -21.28 19.09
N PRO A 226 27.20 -20.40 19.60
CA PRO A 226 27.40 -18.98 19.47
C PRO A 226 28.79 -18.62 20.00
N LYS A 227 29.60 -17.91 19.23
CA LYS A 227 30.80 -17.27 19.78
C LYS A 227 30.34 -16.25 20.78
N GLU A 228 30.61 -16.46 22.06
CA GLU A 228 30.48 -15.42 23.09
C GLU A 228 31.32 -14.22 22.64
N THR A 229 30.66 -13.16 22.27
CA THR A 229 31.29 -11.86 22.07
C THR A 229 31.60 -11.34 23.46
N THR A 230 32.81 -11.57 23.95
CA THR A 230 33.35 -10.87 25.12
C THR A 230 33.33 -9.37 24.82
N ALA A 231 32.51 -8.65 25.59
CA ALA A 231 32.45 -7.19 25.62
C ALA A 231 33.72 -6.60 26.24
#